data_3435bb9a41528feabd72cea1ba8f75f2
#
_entry.id   3435bb9a41528feabd72cea1ba8f75f2
#
_cell.length_a   1.000
_cell.length_b   1.000
_cell.length_c   1.000
_cell.angle_alpha   90.00
_cell.angle_beta   90.00
_cell.angle_gamma   90.00
#
_symmetry.space_group_name_H-M   'P 1'
#
loop_
_entity.id
_entity.type
_entity.pdbx_description
1 polymer ?
#
loop_
_entity_poly.entity_id
_entity_poly.type
_entity_poly.pdbx_seq_one_letter_code
_entity_poly.pdbx_strand_id
1 'polypeptide(L)'
;MKNVMSSLKTGDWRALVACFLYFDTGFTVWVLYGPLAPFISKSIAMTPGQQGLLVAVPVLSAAILRVTLGNLYQSAHGKRIALMGVLLSAVPTIVLPLMPSVPSYTVLLVLGVFLGVGGASFAVALPMAGSNYPPKVQGLVLGLAAAGNIGAVLDGFLFPQLATHYGWQLAAGGALPLLAIAAITLYFWANDAGIKSGSVARAFGSFAVTLVGLIVLVLMVEAGLFGSGKTGVLLLPVIGALLAIAVLPSRYRAVLAERDTWVIMLVYSITFGGFVGMSSYVTLLLTNLYQLSKIDAGLFMALLAATGAMVRPLGGLIADKVSGVRALTVLLAIISLADLVFAAVMPTLAGGIALLLVLYVAFGLGNGATFQLVPHRWAGRTGLMSGIVGAAGGIGGFYLPVVMGIAKESTGSYQMGFATFGALAACAFVAIVALRRPWMAWSMNAGVIHAHATE
;
A
#
# COMPACT_ATOMS: atom_id res chain seq x y z
N MET A 1 -12.09 -9.82 -27.88
CA MET A 1 -13.04 -9.19 -26.94
C MET A 1 -14.25 -10.06 -26.62
N LYS A 2 -14.97 -10.66 -27.61
CA LYS A 2 -16.16 -11.53 -27.34
C LYS A 2 -15.83 -12.70 -26.39
N ASN A 3 -14.71 -13.40 -26.58
CA ASN A 3 -14.31 -14.54 -25.73
C ASN A 3 -13.93 -14.14 -24.29
N VAL A 4 -13.42 -12.92 -24.06
CA VAL A 4 -13.10 -12.39 -22.72
C VAL A 4 -14.39 -12.05 -21.98
N MET A 5 -15.34 -11.39 -22.66
CA MET A 5 -16.65 -11.06 -22.08
C MET A 5 -17.45 -12.32 -21.72
N SER A 6 -17.41 -13.38 -22.55
CA SER A 6 -18.07 -14.65 -22.22
C SER A 6 -17.41 -15.33 -21.00
N SER A 7 -16.09 -15.33 -20.90
CA SER A 7 -15.36 -15.90 -19.75
C SER A 7 -15.59 -15.11 -18.45
N LEU A 8 -15.82 -13.80 -18.51
CA LEU A 8 -16.22 -13.00 -17.34
C LEU A 8 -17.62 -13.38 -16.84
N LYS A 9 -18.53 -13.73 -17.75
CA LYS A 9 -19.89 -14.15 -17.39
C LYS A 9 -19.94 -15.53 -16.71
N THR A 10 -18.91 -16.36 -16.85
CA THR A 10 -18.84 -17.70 -16.22
C THR A 10 -18.35 -17.63 -14.76
N GLY A 11 -17.77 -16.52 -14.32
CA GLY A 11 -17.31 -16.32 -12.96
C GLY A 11 -18.39 -15.73 -12.03
N ASP A 12 -18.05 -15.65 -10.75
CA ASP A 12 -18.92 -15.09 -9.72
C ASP A 12 -18.68 -13.58 -9.54
N TRP A 13 -19.50 -12.76 -10.21
CA TRP A 13 -19.40 -11.30 -10.11
C TRP A 13 -19.71 -10.77 -8.70
N ARG A 14 -20.54 -11.46 -7.91
CA ARG A 14 -20.88 -11.09 -6.53
C ARG A 14 -19.64 -11.22 -5.63
N ALA A 15 -18.93 -12.33 -5.78
CA ALA A 15 -17.67 -12.53 -5.09
C ALA A 15 -16.62 -11.47 -5.48
N LEU A 16 -16.55 -11.08 -6.77
CA LEU A 16 -15.65 -10.02 -7.23
C LEU A 16 -15.99 -8.66 -6.59
N VAL A 17 -17.28 -8.29 -6.57
CA VAL A 17 -17.73 -7.03 -5.95
C VAL A 17 -17.45 -7.03 -4.44
N ALA A 18 -17.72 -8.14 -3.75
CA ALA A 18 -17.42 -8.26 -2.31
C ALA A 18 -15.92 -8.11 -2.03
N CYS A 19 -15.06 -8.72 -2.86
CA CYS A 19 -13.60 -8.57 -2.75
C CYS A 19 -13.12 -7.15 -3.06
N PHE A 20 -13.70 -6.50 -4.07
CA PHE A 20 -13.42 -5.10 -4.39
C PHE A 20 -13.79 -4.19 -3.23
N LEU A 21 -15.01 -4.27 -2.71
CA LEU A 21 -15.48 -3.45 -1.58
C LEU A 21 -14.66 -3.71 -0.32
N TYR A 22 -14.27 -4.95 -0.06
CA TYR A 22 -13.40 -5.28 1.06
C TYR A 22 -12.03 -4.61 0.95
N PHE A 23 -11.43 -4.64 -0.24
CA PHE A 23 -10.13 -4.00 -0.46
C PHE A 23 -10.25 -2.48 -0.47
N ASP A 24 -11.27 -1.92 -1.11
CA ASP A 24 -11.52 -0.47 -1.19
C ASP A 24 -11.73 0.13 0.21
N THR A 25 -12.62 -0.46 0.99
CA THR A 25 -12.86 -0.03 2.38
C THR A 25 -11.63 -0.27 3.26
N GLY A 26 -10.94 -1.40 3.05
CA GLY A 26 -9.67 -1.67 3.73
C GLY A 26 -8.63 -0.61 3.41
N PHE A 27 -8.56 -0.14 2.17
CA PHE A 27 -7.65 0.93 1.76
C PHE A 27 -8.01 2.26 2.40
N THR A 28 -9.31 2.64 2.40
CA THR A 28 -9.84 3.81 3.11
C THR A 28 -9.40 3.81 4.57
N VAL A 29 -9.66 2.74 5.30
CA VAL A 29 -9.26 2.65 6.72
C VAL A 29 -7.74 2.71 6.88
N TRP A 30 -6.99 2.10 5.97
CA TRP A 30 -5.53 2.05 6.02
C TRP A 30 -4.87 3.41 5.99
N VAL A 31 -5.32 4.31 5.11
CA VAL A 31 -4.71 5.64 4.94
C VAL A 31 -5.46 6.74 5.69
N LEU A 32 -6.42 6.39 6.55
CA LEU A 32 -7.31 7.29 7.28
C LEU A 32 -6.58 8.38 8.07
N TYR A 33 -5.43 8.08 8.65
CA TYR A 33 -4.63 9.08 9.35
C TYR A 33 -4.09 10.18 8.43
N GLY A 34 -3.90 9.90 7.13
CA GLY A 34 -3.42 10.90 6.18
C GLY A 34 -4.25 12.20 6.17
N PRO A 35 -5.53 12.15 5.74
CA PRO A 35 -6.40 13.32 5.71
C PRO A 35 -6.74 13.88 7.09
N LEU A 36 -6.70 13.05 8.14
CA LEU A 36 -6.96 13.47 9.52
C LEU A 36 -5.73 14.05 10.23
N ALA A 37 -4.51 13.80 9.75
CA ALA A 37 -3.28 14.19 10.42
C ALA A 37 -3.17 15.69 10.69
N PRO A 38 -3.58 16.63 9.81
CA PRO A 38 -3.58 18.05 10.13
C PRO A 38 -4.55 18.46 11.25
N PHE A 39 -5.60 17.66 11.49
CA PHE A 39 -6.54 17.87 12.59
C PHE A 39 -5.99 17.30 13.90
N ILE A 40 -5.43 16.10 13.84
CA ILE A 40 -4.79 15.41 14.97
C ILE A 40 -3.63 16.27 15.50
N SER A 41 -2.77 16.78 14.60
CA SER A 41 -1.60 17.61 14.95
C SER A 41 -1.99 18.94 15.61
N LYS A 42 -3.21 19.45 15.39
CA LYS A 42 -3.72 20.62 16.07
C LYS A 42 -4.20 20.29 17.49
N SER A 43 -4.64 19.06 17.73
CA SER A 43 -5.18 18.61 19.02
C SER A 43 -4.11 18.05 19.95
N ILE A 44 -3.01 17.53 19.39
CA ILE A 44 -1.89 16.93 20.12
C ILE A 44 -0.61 17.59 19.63
N ALA A 45 0.17 18.16 20.55
CA ALA A 45 1.48 18.71 20.19
C ALA A 45 2.41 17.56 19.70
N MET A 46 2.77 17.58 18.43
CA MET A 46 3.65 16.59 17.80
C MET A 46 4.74 17.28 17.01
N THR A 47 5.96 16.75 17.08
CA THR A 47 7.05 17.16 16.19
C THR A 47 6.75 16.71 14.74
N PRO A 48 7.35 17.32 13.71
CA PRO A 48 7.20 16.86 12.34
C PRO A 48 7.59 15.39 12.14
N GLY A 49 8.60 14.90 12.85
CA GLY A 49 8.98 13.49 12.86
C GLY A 49 7.88 12.59 13.42
N GLN A 50 7.24 12.99 14.51
CA GLN A 50 6.09 12.27 15.08
C GLN A 50 4.87 12.29 14.16
N GLN A 51 4.61 13.40 13.46
CA GLN A 51 3.54 13.48 12.45
C GLN A 51 3.81 12.49 11.30
N GLY A 52 5.06 12.42 10.82
CA GLY A 52 5.46 11.45 9.81
C GLY A 52 5.29 10.01 10.27
N LEU A 53 5.71 9.68 11.50
CA LEU A 53 5.55 8.33 12.06
C LEU A 53 4.08 7.96 12.27
N LEU A 54 3.24 8.88 12.72
CA LEU A 54 1.81 8.65 12.92
C LEU A 54 1.15 8.09 11.66
N VAL A 55 1.37 8.73 10.52
CA VAL A 55 0.76 8.29 9.25
C VAL A 55 1.49 7.11 8.61
N ALA A 56 2.75 6.87 9.00
CA ALA A 56 3.57 5.77 8.48
C ALA A 56 3.28 4.43 9.17
N VAL A 57 2.94 4.42 10.46
CA VAL A 57 2.70 3.17 11.22
C VAL A 57 1.61 2.29 10.59
N PRO A 58 0.44 2.79 10.16
CA PRO A 58 -0.53 1.97 9.43
C PRO A 58 0.06 1.36 8.16
N VAL A 59 0.91 2.13 7.44
CA VAL A 59 1.52 1.68 6.18
C VAL A 59 2.48 0.53 6.42
N LEU A 60 3.34 0.64 7.46
CA LEU A 60 4.23 -0.45 7.86
C LEU A 60 3.46 -1.68 8.32
N SER A 61 2.47 -1.48 9.18
CA SER A 61 1.66 -2.57 9.71
C SER A 61 1.03 -3.36 8.56
N ALA A 62 0.42 -2.68 7.60
CA ALA A 62 -0.13 -3.32 6.41
C ALA A 62 0.93 -4.11 5.63
N ALA A 63 2.12 -3.53 5.44
CA ALA A 63 3.21 -4.17 4.72
C ALA A 63 3.59 -5.52 5.34
N ILE A 64 3.81 -5.52 6.63
CA ILE A 64 4.26 -6.71 7.37
C ILE A 64 3.11 -7.73 7.50
N LEU A 65 1.92 -7.29 7.90
CA LEU A 65 0.75 -8.16 8.07
C LEU A 65 0.25 -8.75 6.75
N ARG A 66 0.46 -8.09 5.61
CA ARG A 66 0.08 -8.61 4.29
C ARG A 66 0.67 -9.98 4.01
N VAL A 67 1.92 -10.23 4.42
CA VAL A 67 2.59 -11.51 4.18
C VAL A 67 2.01 -12.61 5.08
N THR A 68 1.84 -12.33 6.37
CA THR A 68 1.31 -13.32 7.33
C THR A 68 -0.19 -13.56 7.16
N LEU A 69 -0.96 -12.53 6.80
CA LEU A 69 -2.39 -12.66 6.47
C LEU A 69 -2.58 -13.45 5.16
N GLY A 70 -1.72 -13.22 4.15
CA GLY A 70 -1.69 -14.00 2.92
C GLY A 70 -1.36 -15.47 3.15
N ASN A 71 -0.43 -15.77 4.08
CA ASN A 71 -0.14 -17.14 4.51
C ASN A 71 -1.35 -17.78 5.23
N LEU A 72 -2.05 -17.01 6.05
CA LEU A 72 -3.27 -17.46 6.72
C LEU A 72 -4.40 -17.75 5.70
N TYR A 73 -4.58 -16.89 4.69
CA TYR A 73 -5.53 -17.11 3.60
C TYR A 73 -5.27 -18.42 2.84
N GLN A 74 -4.01 -18.79 2.64
CA GLN A 74 -3.67 -20.07 1.98
C GLN A 74 -4.05 -21.29 2.82
N SER A 75 -4.19 -21.15 4.13
CA SER A 75 -4.47 -22.25 5.06
C SER A 75 -5.93 -22.30 5.52
N ALA A 76 -6.67 -21.19 5.46
CA ALA A 76 -8.03 -21.08 6.00
C ALA A 76 -8.99 -20.48 4.95
N HIS A 77 -10.29 -20.64 5.20
CA HIS A 77 -11.33 -20.15 4.30
C HIS A 77 -11.33 -18.62 4.21
N GLY A 78 -11.14 -18.09 3.00
CA GLY A 78 -10.91 -16.67 2.73
C GLY A 78 -11.98 -15.72 3.27
N LYS A 79 -13.25 -16.09 3.18
CA LYS A 79 -14.38 -15.33 3.74
C LYS A 79 -14.23 -15.08 5.24
N ARG A 80 -13.83 -16.10 6.02
CA ARG A 80 -13.63 -15.96 7.48
C ARG A 80 -12.45 -15.03 7.78
N ILE A 81 -11.38 -15.15 6.99
CA ILE A 81 -10.19 -14.31 7.13
C ILE A 81 -10.51 -12.85 6.76
N ALA A 82 -11.29 -12.63 5.69
CA ALA A 82 -11.71 -11.30 5.29
C ALA A 82 -12.58 -10.63 6.35
N LEU A 83 -13.57 -11.33 6.91
CA LEU A 83 -14.41 -10.81 8.00
C LEU A 83 -13.61 -10.50 9.27
N MET A 84 -12.65 -11.36 9.63
CA MET A 84 -11.70 -11.08 10.73
C MET A 84 -10.90 -9.80 10.43
N GLY A 85 -10.42 -9.64 9.20
CA GLY A 85 -9.70 -8.44 8.78
C GLY A 85 -10.55 -7.17 8.92
N VAL A 86 -11.82 -7.21 8.50
CA VAL A 86 -12.78 -6.09 8.69
C VAL A 86 -12.96 -5.76 10.17
N LEU A 87 -13.18 -6.77 11.03
CA LEU A 87 -13.36 -6.57 12.47
C LEU A 87 -12.13 -5.93 13.12
N LEU A 88 -10.93 -6.41 12.80
CA LEU A 88 -9.70 -5.86 13.36
C LEU A 88 -9.45 -4.41 12.87
N SER A 89 -9.70 -4.13 11.59
CA SER A 89 -9.54 -2.78 11.05
C SER A 89 -10.63 -1.80 11.53
N ALA A 90 -11.78 -2.30 12.02
CA ALA A 90 -12.83 -1.49 12.62
C ALA A 90 -12.46 -0.99 14.03
N VAL A 91 -11.52 -1.61 14.71
CA VAL A 91 -11.15 -1.24 16.11
C VAL A 91 -10.85 0.26 16.25
N PRO A 92 -9.98 0.89 15.45
CA PRO A 92 -9.71 2.33 15.57
C PRO A 92 -10.94 3.19 15.29
N THR A 93 -11.75 2.82 14.30
CA THR A 93 -12.94 3.56 13.89
C THR A 93 -14.10 3.47 14.89
N ILE A 94 -14.06 2.48 15.78
CA ILE A 94 -14.99 2.35 16.92
C ILE A 94 -14.42 3.06 18.16
N VAL A 95 -13.13 2.83 18.46
CA VAL A 95 -12.51 3.32 19.70
C VAL A 95 -12.38 4.83 19.70
N LEU A 96 -11.89 5.44 18.59
CA LEU A 96 -11.65 6.89 18.53
C LEU A 96 -12.91 7.74 18.82
N PRO A 97 -14.08 7.46 18.20
CA PRO A 97 -15.30 8.20 18.49
C PRO A 97 -15.83 8.04 19.92
N LEU A 98 -15.54 6.90 20.56
CA LEU A 98 -16.01 6.60 21.91
C LEU A 98 -15.09 7.14 23.02
N MET A 99 -13.91 7.65 22.68
CA MET A 99 -13.00 8.19 23.67
C MET A 99 -13.51 9.53 24.19
N PRO A 100 -13.63 9.71 25.52
CA PRO A 100 -14.15 10.95 26.12
C PRO A 100 -13.17 12.12 26.03
N SER A 101 -11.89 11.83 25.79
CA SER A 101 -10.80 12.81 25.66
C SER A 101 -9.94 12.53 24.43
N VAL A 102 -9.12 13.51 24.07
CA VAL A 102 -8.15 13.32 22.98
C VAL A 102 -7.15 12.23 23.39
N PRO A 103 -6.97 11.18 22.58
CA PRO A 103 -6.05 10.07 22.90
C PRO A 103 -4.61 10.54 22.91
N SER A 104 -3.76 9.85 23.69
CA SER A 104 -2.32 10.08 23.66
C SER A 104 -1.71 9.65 22.31
N TYR A 105 -0.54 10.18 22.00
CA TYR A 105 0.21 9.80 20.81
C TYR A 105 0.46 8.28 20.75
N THR A 106 0.85 7.67 21.86
CA THR A 106 1.04 6.21 22.00
C THR A 106 -0.20 5.40 21.61
N VAL A 107 -1.38 5.82 22.08
CA VAL A 107 -2.66 5.17 21.73
C VAL A 107 -2.90 5.26 20.22
N LEU A 108 -2.64 6.41 19.60
CA LEU A 108 -2.78 6.57 18.14
C LEU A 108 -1.83 5.66 17.37
N LEU A 109 -0.60 5.48 17.82
CA LEU A 109 0.34 4.56 17.19
C LEU A 109 -0.16 3.11 17.26
N VAL A 110 -0.66 2.68 18.42
CA VAL A 110 -1.23 1.33 18.59
C VAL A 110 -2.45 1.14 17.69
N LEU A 111 -3.37 2.10 17.67
CA LEU A 111 -4.55 2.06 16.79
C LEU A 111 -4.13 2.08 15.32
N GLY A 112 -3.02 2.76 14.97
CA GLY A 112 -2.41 2.76 13.65
C GLY A 112 -2.00 1.36 13.18
N VAL A 113 -1.54 0.48 14.09
CA VAL A 113 -1.23 -0.92 13.75
C VAL A 113 -2.50 -1.66 13.31
N PHE A 114 -3.64 -1.41 13.95
CA PHE A 114 -4.92 -2.00 13.54
C PHE A 114 -5.44 -1.43 12.22
N LEU A 115 -5.27 -0.13 11.95
CA LEU A 115 -5.58 0.46 10.63
C LEU A 115 -4.83 -0.28 9.51
N GLY A 116 -3.60 -0.70 9.76
CA GLY A 116 -2.79 -1.45 8.82
C GLY A 116 -3.36 -2.82 8.44
N VAL A 117 -4.21 -3.45 9.28
CA VAL A 117 -4.93 -4.68 8.91
C VAL A 117 -5.83 -4.42 7.69
N GLY A 118 -6.43 -3.23 7.61
CA GLY A 118 -7.19 -2.80 6.41
C GLY A 118 -6.34 -2.86 5.14
N GLY A 119 -5.11 -2.33 5.17
CA GLY A 119 -4.20 -2.40 4.03
C GLY A 119 -3.69 -3.80 3.69
N ALA A 120 -3.66 -4.71 4.67
CA ALA A 120 -3.34 -6.12 4.44
C ALA A 120 -4.45 -6.90 3.72
N SER A 121 -5.68 -6.35 3.62
CA SER A 121 -6.82 -6.93 2.91
C SER A 121 -6.51 -7.34 1.46
N PHE A 122 -5.59 -6.64 0.81
CA PHE A 122 -5.08 -6.98 -0.52
C PHE A 122 -4.66 -8.44 -0.66
N ALA A 123 -4.00 -9.01 0.37
CA ALA A 123 -3.49 -10.38 0.35
C ALA A 123 -4.60 -11.45 0.45
N VAL A 124 -5.81 -11.06 0.76
CA VAL A 124 -7.00 -11.93 0.83
C VAL A 124 -7.95 -11.64 -0.33
N ALA A 125 -8.26 -10.38 -0.56
CA ALA A 125 -9.26 -9.95 -1.54
C ALA A 125 -8.90 -10.38 -2.97
N LEU A 126 -7.66 -10.16 -3.40
CA LEU A 126 -7.25 -10.45 -4.77
C LEU A 126 -7.27 -11.94 -5.08
N PRO A 127 -6.58 -12.82 -4.32
CA PRO A 127 -6.60 -14.24 -4.62
C PRO A 127 -8.00 -14.85 -4.43
N MET A 128 -8.83 -14.34 -3.52
CA MET A 128 -10.22 -14.78 -3.38
C MET A 128 -11.07 -14.39 -4.59
N ALA A 129 -10.94 -13.17 -5.12
CA ALA A 129 -11.58 -12.77 -6.35
C ALA A 129 -11.13 -13.65 -7.54
N GLY A 130 -9.82 -13.83 -7.69
CA GLY A 130 -9.24 -14.62 -8.77
C GLY A 130 -9.64 -16.09 -8.76
N SER A 131 -9.85 -16.69 -7.56
CA SER A 131 -10.25 -18.11 -7.43
C SER A 131 -11.64 -18.43 -8.02
N ASN A 132 -12.48 -17.41 -8.22
CA ASN A 132 -13.82 -17.55 -8.77
C ASN A 132 -13.89 -17.38 -10.30
N TYR A 133 -12.74 -17.27 -10.98
CA TYR A 133 -12.70 -17.00 -12.41
C TYR A 133 -11.70 -17.91 -13.14
N PRO A 134 -11.98 -18.25 -14.43
CA PRO A 134 -11.06 -19.03 -15.25
C PRO A 134 -9.70 -18.34 -15.42
N PRO A 135 -8.59 -19.09 -15.57
CA PRO A 135 -7.23 -18.54 -15.73
C PRO A 135 -7.10 -17.48 -16.84
N LYS A 136 -7.86 -17.63 -17.93
CA LYS A 136 -7.83 -16.71 -19.09
C LYS A 136 -8.23 -15.26 -18.76
N VAL A 137 -9.00 -15.04 -17.70
CA VAL A 137 -9.49 -13.70 -17.31
C VAL A 137 -9.02 -13.28 -15.92
N GLN A 138 -8.23 -14.11 -15.23
CA GLN A 138 -7.74 -13.80 -13.87
C GLN A 138 -6.97 -12.47 -13.80
N GLY A 139 -6.15 -12.15 -14.80
CA GLY A 139 -5.42 -10.86 -14.83
C GLY A 139 -6.36 -9.65 -14.80
N LEU A 140 -7.45 -9.69 -15.59
CA LEU A 140 -8.47 -8.63 -15.58
C LEU A 140 -9.22 -8.59 -14.26
N VAL A 141 -9.59 -9.74 -13.69
CA VAL A 141 -10.29 -9.85 -12.41
C VAL A 141 -9.44 -9.32 -11.26
N LEU A 142 -8.16 -9.68 -11.22
CA LEU A 142 -7.20 -9.16 -10.23
C LEU A 142 -7.01 -7.65 -10.39
N GLY A 143 -6.97 -7.15 -11.62
CA GLY A 143 -6.92 -5.71 -11.90
C GLY A 143 -8.15 -4.96 -11.41
N LEU A 144 -9.35 -5.51 -11.63
CA LEU A 144 -10.61 -4.95 -11.14
C LEU A 144 -10.67 -4.97 -9.61
N ALA A 145 -10.31 -6.08 -8.98
CA ALA A 145 -10.25 -6.16 -7.51
C ALA A 145 -9.21 -5.18 -6.93
N ALA A 146 -8.06 -5.01 -7.61
CA ALA A 146 -7.00 -4.08 -7.18
C ALA A 146 -7.35 -2.60 -7.40
N ALA A 147 -8.40 -2.28 -8.17
CA ALA A 147 -8.89 -0.91 -8.34
C ALA A 147 -9.46 -0.31 -7.04
N GLY A 148 -9.67 -1.12 -5.98
CA GLY A 148 -10.04 -0.67 -4.64
C GLY A 148 -9.04 0.32 -3.99
N ASN A 149 -7.92 0.65 -4.61
CA ASN A 149 -7.08 1.79 -4.21
C ASN A 149 -7.82 3.15 -4.30
N ILE A 150 -8.98 3.18 -4.93
CA ILE A 150 -9.81 4.39 -5.06
C ILE A 150 -10.35 4.86 -3.70
N GLY A 151 -10.31 4.01 -2.67
CA GLY A 151 -10.61 4.38 -1.28
C GLY A 151 -9.87 5.62 -0.80
N ALA A 152 -8.62 5.82 -1.22
CA ALA A 152 -7.87 7.05 -0.90
C ALA A 152 -8.52 8.34 -1.44
N VAL A 153 -9.33 8.25 -2.50
CA VAL A 153 -10.07 9.40 -3.05
C VAL A 153 -11.19 9.79 -2.09
N LEU A 154 -11.92 8.78 -1.57
CA LEU A 154 -12.95 9.01 -0.55
C LEU A 154 -12.34 9.66 0.69
N ASP A 155 -11.15 9.23 1.08
CA ASP A 155 -10.46 9.76 2.25
C ASP A 155 -10.17 11.25 2.14
N GLY A 156 -9.58 11.69 1.06
CA GLY A 156 -9.26 13.09 0.83
C GLY A 156 -10.52 13.97 0.70
N PHE A 157 -11.58 13.43 0.09
CA PHE A 157 -12.83 14.16 -0.11
C PHE A 157 -13.70 14.22 1.14
N LEU A 158 -13.88 13.11 1.85
CA LEU A 158 -14.89 12.96 2.89
C LEU A 158 -14.37 13.37 4.29
N PHE A 159 -13.22 12.82 4.70
CA PHE A 159 -12.79 12.92 6.10
C PHE A 159 -12.40 14.31 6.56
N PRO A 160 -11.74 15.19 5.75
CA PRO A 160 -11.51 16.56 6.17
C PRO A 160 -12.78 17.36 6.41
N GLN A 161 -13.82 17.13 5.62
CA GLN A 161 -15.12 17.77 5.81
C GLN A 161 -15.80 17.29 7.09
N LEU A 162 -15.85 15.97 7.32
CA LEU A 162 -16.39 15.40 8.55
C LEU A 162 -15.61 15.90 9.78
N ALA A 163 -14.28 15.96 9.70
CA ALA A 163 -13.43 16.40 10.80
C ALA A 163 -13.61 17.89 11.11
N THR A 164 -13.92 18.71 10.12
CA THR A 164 -14.21 20.14 10.31
C THR A 164 -15.53 20.35 11.04
N HIS A 165 -16.55 19.55 10.74
CA HIS A 165 -17.90 19.73 11.32
C HIS A 165 -18.09 19.00 12.64
N TYR A 166 -17.53 17.79 12.78
CA TYR A 166 -17.80 16.90 13.93
C TYR A 166 -16.57 16.61 14.79
N GLY A 167 -15.41 17.13 14.40
CA GLY A 167 -14.12 16.77 15.01
C GLY A 167 -13.56 15.46 14.42
N TRP A 168 -12.22 15.35 14.47
CA TRP A 168 -11.51 14.26 13.81
C TRP A 168 -11.75 12.88 14.42
N GLN A 169 -12.04 12.80 15.73
CA GLN A 169 -12.35 11.53 16.39
C GLN A 169 -13.67 10.94 15.86
N LEU A 170 -14.73 11.74 15.77
CA LEU A 170 -16.00 11.32 15.19
C LEU A 170 -15.87 11.09 13.68
N ALA A 171 -15.08 11.90 12.97
CA ALA A 171 -14.81 11.69 11.56
C ALA A 171 -14.18 10.31 11.28
N ALA A 172 -13.27 9.84 12.15
CA ALA A 172 -12.70 8.50 12.03
C ALA A 172 -13.78 7.40 12.07
N GLY A 173 -14.83 7.59 12.86
CA GLY A 173 -16.00 6.71 12.90
C GLY A 173 -16.82 6.71 11.60
N GLY A 174 -16.67 7.73 10.76
CA GLY A 174 -17.32 7.80 9.44
C GLY A 174 -16.92 6.67 8.48
N ALA A 175 -15.87 5.92 8.77
CA ALA A 175 -15.50 4.71 8.03
C ALA A 175 -16.35 3.48 8.41
N LEU A 176 -17.06 3.48 9.54
CA LEU A 176 -17.87 2.33 9.99
C LEU A 176 -18.96 1.90 9.01
N PRO A 177 -19.76 2.80 8.41
CA PRO A 177 -20.75 2.41 7.40
C PRO A 177 -20.12 1.68 6.21
N LEU A 178 -18.93 2.11 5.76
CA LEU A 178 -18.21 1.46 4.67
C LEU A 178 -17.75 0.05 5.07
N LEU A 179 -17.18 -0.09 6.27
CA LEU A 179 -16.79 -1.40 6.83
C LEU A 179 -17.99 -2.32 7.01
N ALA A 180 -19.16 -1.79 7.42
CA ALA A 180 -20.39 -2.57 7.55
C ALA A 180 -20.85 -3.06 6.17
N ILE A 181 -20.85 -2.22 5.14
CA ILE A 181 -21.17 -2.62 3.77
C ILE A 181 -20.21 -3.72 3.29
N ALA A 182 -18.90 -3.56 3.51
CA ALA A 182 -17.91 -4.58 3.17
C ALA A 182 -18.17 -5.89 3.92
N ALA A 183 -18.48 -5.85 5.23
CA ALA A 183 -18.79 -7.04 6.02
C ALA A 183 -20.06 -7.75 5.51
N ILE A 184 -21.11 -7.00 5.23
CA ILE A 184 -22.40 -7.54 4.72
C ILE A 184 -22.17 -8.19 3.35
N THR A 185 -21.52 -7.50 2.43
CA THR A 185 -21.24 -8.04 1.09
C THR A 185 -20.34 -9.28 1.15
N LEU A 186 -19.30 -9.28 2.00
CA LEU A 186 -18.48 -10.46 2.25
C LEU A 186 -19.32 -11.62 2.82
N TYR A 187 -20.19 -11.35 3.77
CA TYR A 187 -21.01 -12.39 4.40
C TYR A 187 -21.92 -13.07 3.38
N PHE A 188 -22.62 -12.31 2.54
CA PHE A 188 -23.62 -12.86 1.61
C PHE A 188 -23.02 -13.24 0.25
N TRP A 189 -22.01 -12.52 -0.26
CA TRP A 189 -21.54 -12.63 -1.63
C TRP A 189 -20.14 -13.22 -1.78
N ALA A 190 -19.31 -13.19 -0.72
CA ALA A 190 -17.98 -13.75 -0.85
C ALA A 190 -18.02 -15.27 -0.99
N ASN A 191 -17.37 -15.75 -2.03
CA ASN A 191 -17.10 -17.16 -2.30
C ASN A 191 -15.60 -17.35 -2.41
N ASP A 192 -15.07 -18.44 -1.85
CA ASP A 192 -13.66 -18.79 -1.88
C ASP A 192 -13.50 -20.20 -2.45
N ALA A 193 -13.27 -20.24 -3.76
CA ALA A 193 -13.05 -21.49 -4.50
C ALA A 193 -11.58 -21.94 -4.47
N GLY A 194 -10.69 -21.21 -3.76
CA GLY A 194 -9.26 -21.50 -3.68
C GLY A 194 -8.95 -22.77 -2.88
N ILE A 195 -8.01 -23.59 -3.39
CA ILE A 195 -7.52 -24.76 -2.66
C ILE A 195 -6.71 -24.30 -1.45
N LYS A 196 -7.03 -24.85 -0.29
CA LYS A 196 -6.36 -24.55 0.98
C LYS A 196 -5.33 -25.61 1.34
N SER A 197 -4.20 -25.18 1.90
CA SER A 197 -3.11 -26.09 2.29
C SER A 197 -2.39 -25.55 3.51
N GLY A 198 -1.89 -26.43 4.36
CA GLY A 198 -1.14 -26.07 5.55
C GLY A 198 -1.96 -26.10 6.84
N SER A 199 -1.33 -25.73 7.95
CA SER A 199 -1.95 -25.72 9.29
C SER A 199 -2.54 -24.35 9.59
N VAL A 200 -3.86 -24.29 9.77
CA VAL A 200 -4.59 -23.06 10.15
C VAL A 200 -4.05 -22.51 11.49
N ALA A 201 -3.81 -23.36 12.46
CA ALA A 201 -3.34 -22.94 13.80
C ALA A 201 -1.95 -22.27 13.71
N ARG A 202 -1.02 -22.86 12.94
CA ARG A 202 0.31 -22.26 12.73
C ARG A 202 0.25 -20.95 11.96
N ALA A 203 -0.56 -20.87 10.92
CA ALA A 203 -0.71 -19.66 10.12
C ALA A 203 -1.39 -18.54 10.92
N PHE A 204 -2.40 -18.86 11.73
CA PHE A 204 -3.03 -17.92 12.66
C PHE A 204 -2.05 -17.46 13.74
N GLY A 205 -1.29 -18.39 14.34
CA GLY A 205 -0.23 -18.06 15.30
C GLY A 205 0.81 -17.10 14.70
N SER A 206 1.25 -17.33 13.46
CA SER A 206 2.17 -16.42 12.75
C SER A 206 1.58 -15.02 12.57
N PHE A 207 0.30 -14.91 12.19
CA PHE A 207 -0.39 -13.64 12.06
C PHE A 207 -0.52 -12.93 13.42
N ALA A 208 -0.96 -13.62 14.45
CA ALA A 208 -1.14 -13.07 15.80
C ALA A 208 0.20 -12.59 16.41
N VAL A 209 1.26 -13.40 16.31
CA VAL A 209 2.61 -13.03 16.76
C VAL A 209 3.12 -11.80 16.02
N THR A 210 2.87 -11.68 14.71
CA THR A 210 3.27 -10.52 13.92
C THR A 210 2.49 -9.28 14.33
N LEU A 211 1.17 -9.38 14.53
CA LEU A 211 0.33 -8.25 14.95
C LEU A 211 0.75 -7.73 16.34
N VAL A 212 0.85 -8.62 17.32
CA VAL A 212 1.29 -8.26 18.68
C VAL A 212 2.73 -7.76 18.67
N GLY A 213 3.61 -8.40 17.91
CA GLY A 213 5.01 -8.00 17.77
C GLY A 213 5.15 -6.60 17.20
N LEU A 214 4.33 -6.20 16.21
CA LEU A 214 4.32 -4.84 15.67
C LEU A 214 3.86 -3.81 16.72
N ILE A 215 2.84 -4.12 17.52
CA ILE A 215 2.41 -3.26 18.63
C ILE A 215 3.57 -3.07 19.62
N VAL A 216 4.20 -4.15 20.04
CA VAL A 216 5.34 -4.10 20.95
C VAL A 216 6.50 -3.30 20.35
N LEU A 217 6.84 -3.54 19.08
CA LEU A 217 7.92 -2.83 18.41
C LEU A 217 7.67 -1.31 18.32
N VAL A 218 6.44 -0.92 18.00
CA VAL A 218 6.06 0.50 17.95
C VAL A 218 6.17 1.14 19.34
N LEU A 219 5.71 0.45 20.39
CA LEU A 219 5.83 0.91 21.77
C LEU A 219 7.29 1.02 22.23
N MET A 220 8.15 0.05 21.85
CA MET A 220 9.58 0.07 22.16
C MET A 220 10.32 1.23 21.47
N VAL A 221 9.95 1.55 20.22
CA VAL A 221 10.51 2.70 19.49
C VAL A 221 10.06 4.00 20.14
N GLU A 222 8.79 4.12 20.50
CA GLU A 222 8.25 5.30 21.16
C GLU A 222 8.88 5.51 22.55
N ALA A 223 9.13 4.42 23.30
CA ALA A 223 9.85 4.45 24.57
C ALA A 223 11.37 4.73 24.45
N GLY A 224 11.90 4.88 23.23
CA GLY A 224 13.32 5.20 23.00
C GLY A 224 14.27 4.02 23.19
N LEU A 225 13.80 2.78 23.26
CA LEU A 225 14.62 1.59 23.53
C LEU A 225 15.61 1.25 22.41
N PHE A 226 15.45 1.80 21.22
CA PHE A 226 16.37 1.63 20.08
C PHE A 226 17.28 2.84 19.84
N GLY A 227 17.58 3.63 20.87
CA GLY A 227 18.44 4.82 20.78
C GLY A 227 17.67 6.12 20.52
N SER A 228 18.36 7.17 20.04
CA SER A 228 17.71 8.44 19.73
C SER A 228 16.54 8.21 18.79
N GLY A 229 15.37 8.80 19.06
CA GLY A 229 14.08 8.46 18.42
C GLY A 229 14.09 8.30 16.90
N LYS A 230 14.99 9.01 16.19
CA LYS A 230 15.13 8.93 14.72
C LYS A 230 15.68 7.57 14.24
N THR A 231 16.70 7.03 14.92
CA THR A 231 17.32 5.75 14.55
C THR A 231 16.35 4.59 14.76
N GLY A 232 15.65 4.56 15.90
CA GLY A 232 14.65 3.53 16.20
C GLY A 232 13.54 3.50 15.17
N VAL A 233 13.02 4.66 14.76
CA VAL A 233 11.99 4.77 13.73
C VAL A 233 12.45 4.22 12.38
N LEU A 234 13.69 4.53 11.95
CA LEU A 234 14.23 4.04 10.67
C LEU A 234 14.48 2.52 10.67
N LEU A 235 14.76 1.92 11.82
CA LEU A 235 14.96 0.47 11.97
C LEU A 235 13.66 -0.33 12.06
N LEU A 236 12.55 0.32 12.37
CA LEU A 236 11.26 -0.33 12.60
C LEU A 236 10.81 -1.26 11.46
N PRO A 237 10.90 -0.88 10.15
CA PRO A 237 10.57 -1.78 9.05
C PRO A 237 11.46 -3.00 8.94
N VAL A 238 12.75 -2.83 9.22
CA VAL A 238 13.73 -3.92 9.17
C VAL A 238 13.41 -4.96 10.25
N ILE A 239 13.21 -4.51 11.49
CA ILE A 239 12.88 -5.39 12.62
C ILE A 239 11.52 -6.07 12.39
N GLY A 240 10.51 -5.33 11.91
CA GLY A 240 9.20 -5.88 11.57
C GLY A 240 9.27 -6.92 10.45
N ALA A 241 10.07 -6.68 9.40
CA ALA A 241 10.28 -7.65 8.32
C ALA A 241 10.99 -8.92 8.84
N LEU A 242 12.01 -8.78 9.69
CA LEU A 242 12.69 -9.91 10.31
C LEU A 242 11.73 -10.74 11.20
N LEU A 243 10.87 -10.07 11.97
CA LEU A 243 9.83 -10.74 12.76
C LEU A 243 8.90 -11.57 11.86
N ALA A 244 8.42 -11.00 10.76
CA ALA A 244 7.56 -11.72 9.82
C ALA A 244 8.28 -12.92 9.17
N ILE A 245 9.53 -12.73 8.72
CA ILE A 245 10.33 -13.80 8.10
C ILE A 245 10.61 -14.94 9.09
N ALA A 246 10.80 -14.62 10.38
CA ALA A 246 11.05 -15.63 11.40
C ALA A 246 9.86 -16.59 11.59
N VAL A 247 8.62 -16.11 11.46
CA VAL A 247 7.41 -16.88 11.67
C VAL A 247 6.83 -17.51 10.39
N LEU A 248 7.37 -17.16 9.22
CA LEU A 248 6.89 -17.63 7.92
C LEU A 248 7.51 -18.97 7.50
N PRO A 249 6.80 -19.77 6.68
CA PRO A 249 7.33 -21.00 6.10
C PRO A 249 8.60 -20.78 5.27
N SER A 250 9.46 -21.80 5.17
CA SER A 250 10.76 -21.75 4.46
C SER A 250 10.66 -21.36 2.98
N ARG A 251 9.52 -21.61 2.33
CA ARG A 251 9.26 -21.20 0.94
C ARG A 251 9.43 -19.69 0.69
N TYR A 252 9.17 -18.85 1.71
CA TYR A 252 9.39 -17.40 1.62
C TYR A 252 10.87 -17.06 1.61
N ARG A 253 11.69 -17.77 2.41
CA ARG A 253 13.15 -17.56 2.45
C ARG A 253 13.81 -17.95 1.13
N ALA A 254 13.33 -18.99 0.47
CA ALA A 254 13.86 -19.43 -0.83
C ALA A 254 13.74 -18.33 -1.91
N VAL A 255 12.63 -17.61 -1.93
CA VAL A 255 12.42 -16.51 -2.89
C VAL A 255 13.26 -15.27 -2.52
N LEU A 256 13.43 -14.99 -1.23
CA LEU A 256 14.28 -13.88 -0.75
C LEU A 256 15.78 -14.12 -1.03
N ALA A 257 16.20 -15.34 -1.31
CA ALA A 257 17.57 -15.63 -1.74
C ALA A 257 17.82 -15.24 -3.21
N GLU A 258 16.80 -15.00 -4.02
CA GLU A 258 16.92 -14.62 -5.42
C GLU A 258 17.24 -13.12 -5.57
N ARG A 259 18.28 -12.76 -6.35
CA ARG A 259 18.68 -11.36 -6.58
C ARG A 259 17.56 -10.53 -7.21
N ASP A 260 16.84 -11.08 -8.17
CA ASP A 260 15.75 -10.38 -8.89
C ASP A 260 14.63 -9.97 -7.94
N THR A 261 14.40 -10.74 -6.86
CA THR A 261 13.41 -10.41 -5.83
C THR A 261 13.69 -9.05 -5.18
N TRP A 262 14.94 -8.78 -4.81
CA TRP A 262 15.31 -7.51 -4.17
C TRP A 262 15.16 -6.32 -5.10
N VAL A 263 15.49 -6.50 -6.38
CA VAL A 263 15.36 -5.40 -7.36
C VAL A 263 13.89 -5.08 -7.64
N ILE A 264 13.02 -6.11 -7.82
CA ILE A 264 11.59 -5.86 -8.02
C ILE A 264 10.93 -5.29 -6.75
N MET A 265 11.39 -5.70 -5.57
CA MET A 265 11.00 -5.12 -4.28
C MET A 265 11.37 -3.64 -4.20
N LEU A 266 12.60 -3.27 -4.57
CA LEU A 266 13.05 -1.87 -4.61
C LEU A 266 12.21 -1.04 -5.60
N VAL A 267 11.98 -1.54 -6.80
CA VAL A 267 11.16 -0.86 -7.81
C VAL A 267 9.73 -0.63 -7.28
N TYR A 268 9.13 -1.63 -6.66
CA TYR A 268 7.78 -1.48 -6.12
C TYR A 268 7.72 -0.63 -4.84
N SER A 269 8.80 -0.60 -4.06
CA SER A 269 8.95 0.34 -2.95
C SER A 269 8.94 1.81 -3.41
N ILE A 270 9.46 2.10 -4.60
CA ILE A 270 9.39 3.44 -5.19
C ILE A 270 8.00 3.71 -5.79
N THR A 271 7.48 2.81 -6.63
CA THR A 271 6.23 3.07 -7.36
C THR A 271 5.01 3.01 -6.46
N PHE A 272 4.75 1.89 -5.80
CA PHE A 272 3.61 1.73 -4.89
C PHE A 272 3.85 2.40 -3.53
N GLY A 273 5.08 2.29 -3.02
CA GLY A 273 5.46 2.98 -1.79
C GLY A 273 5.37 4.49 -1.92
N GLY A 274 5.80 5.04 -3.05
CA GLY A 274 5.62 6.47 -3.36
C GLY A 274 4.15 6.87 -3.38
N PHE A 275 3.29 6.08 -4.07
CA PHE A 275 1.85 6.33 -4.11
C PHE A 275 1.22 6.32 -2.71
N VAL A 276 1.41 5.25 -1.94
CA VAL A 276 0.79 5.11 -0.61
C VAL A 276 1.38 6.06 0.41
N GLY A 277 2.72 6.18 0.46
CA GLY A 277 3.40 7.05 1.41
C GLY A 277 3.07 8.52 1.18
N MET A 278 3.05 8.96 -0.09
CA MET A 278 2.65 10.32 -0.42
C MET A 278 1.15 10.54 -0.14
N SER A 279 0.25 9.60 -0.46
CA SER A 279 -1.17 9.70 -0.12
C SER A 279 -1.41 9.82 1.39
N SER A 280 -0.58 9.16 2.21
CA SER A 280 -0.65 9.28 3.67
C SER A 280 -0.08 10.59 4.21
N TYR A 281 0.77 11.29 3.46
CA TYR A 281 1.49 12.48 3.96
C TYR A 281 1.12 13.78 3.26
N VAL A 282 0.55 13.74 2.06
CA VAL A 282 0.37 14.91 1.20
C VAL A 282 -0.50 16.01 1.83
N THR A 283 -1.50 15.66 2.64
CA THR A 283 -2.31 16.66 3.36
C THR A 283 -1.48 17.44 4.37
N LEU A 284 -0.60 16.76 5.13
CA LEU A 284 0.38 17.42 6.01
C LEU A 284 1.36 18.28 5.20
N LEU A 285 1.87 17.77 4.09
CA LEU A 285 2.77 18.51 3.21
C LEU A 285 2.12 19.81 2.73
N LEU A 286 0.91 19.73 2.18
CA LEU A 286 0.20 20.88 1.60
C LEU A 286 -0.21 21.90 2.65
N THR A 287 -0.67 21.46 3.81
CA THR A 287 -1.00 22.35 4.92
C THR A 287 0.22 23.02 5.52
N ASN A 288 1.34 22.30 5.67
CA ASN A 288 2.54 22.85 6.31
C ASN A 288 3.42 23.65 5.37
N LEU A 289 3.51 23.28 4.07
CA LEU A 289 4.36 23.95 3.10
C LEU A 289 3.66 25.15 2.44
N TYR A 290 2.38 24.97 2.07
CA TYR A 290 1.64 25.98 1.29
C TYR A 290 0.53 26.65 2.10
N GLN A 291 0.40 26.33 3.39
CA GLN A 291 -0.63 26.89 4.29
C GLN A 291 -2.06 26.73 3.75
N LEU A 292 -2.31 25.65 3.01
CA LEU A 292 -3.65 25.35 2.52
C LEU A 292 -4.60 25.04 3.67
N SER A 293 -5.88 25.32 3.47
CA SER A 293 -6.91 24.85 4.37
C SER A 293 -6.90 23.31 4.40
N LYS A 294 -7.31 22.71 5.52
CA LYS A 294 -7.33 21.24 5.65
C LYS A 294 -8.28 20.58 4.66
N ILE A 295 -9.37 21.28 4.28
CA ILE A 295 -10.33 20.82 3.26
C ILE A 295 -9.68 20.85 1.87
N ASP A 296 -9.03 21.96 1.49
CA ASP A 296 -8.39 22.08 0.19
C ASP A 296 -7.25 21.07 0.04
N ALA A 297 -6.43 20.87 1.09
CA ALA A 297 -5.39 19.85 1.12
C ALA A 297 -5.97 18.44 0.93
N GLY A 298 -7.12 18.15 1.52
CA GLY A 298 -7.86 16.90 1.30
C GLY A 298 -8.37 16.75 -0.13
N LEU A 299 -8.93 17.80 -0.72
CA LEU A 299 -9.37 17.78 -2.12
C LEU A 299 -8.19 17.54 -3.10
N PHE A 300 -7.05 18.16 -2.86
CA PHE A 300 -5.84 17.87 -3.64
C PHE A 300 -5.36 16.44 -3.43
N MET A 301 -5.39 15.90 -2.20
CA MET A 301 -5.11 14.49 -1.95
C MET A 301 -6.04 13.58 -2.77
N ALA A 302 -7.34 13.87 -2.77
CA ALA A 302 -8.33 13.10 -3.54
C ALA A 302 -8.01 13.14 -5.05
N LEU A 303 -7.71 14.32 -5.61
CA LEU A 303 -7.35 14.50 -7.01
C LEU A 303 -6.09 13.71 -7.38
N LEU A 304 -5.04 13.84 -6.58
CA LEU A 304 -3.76 13.16 -6.78
C LEU A 304 -3.93 11.63 -6.69
N ALA A 305 -4.62 11.15 -5.67
CA ALA A 305 -4.89 9.72 -5.48
C ALA A 305 -5.75 9.15 -6.62
N ALA A 306 -6.79 9.88 -7.07
CA ALA A 306 -7.61 9.50 -8.22
C ALA A 306 -6.75 9.35 -9.48
N THR A 307 -5.89 10.35 -9.76
CA THR A 307 -5.01 10.33 -10.92
C THR A 307 -4.11 9.09 -10.91
N GLY A 308 -3.43 8.80 -9.79
CA GLY A 308 -2.54 7.64 -9.69
C GLY A 308 -3.28 6.30 -9.75
N ALA A 309 -4.46 6.19 -9.12
CA ALA A 309 -5.26 4.97 -9.14
C ALA A 309 -5.83 4.66 -10.54
N MET A 310 -6.34 5.67 -11.23
CA MET A 310 -6.99 5.51 -12.56
C MET A 310 -6.00 5.15 -13.67
N VAL A 311 -4.76 5.64 -13.61
CA VAL A 311 -3.75 5.33 -14.65
C VAL A 311 -3.07 3.97 -14.44
N ARG A 312 -3.25 3.30 -13.30
CA ARG A 312 -2.62 2.01 -12.99
C ARG A 312 -2.89 0.92 -14.03
N PRO A 313 -4.12 0.69 -14.52
CA PRO A 313 -4.37 -0.28 -15.58
C PRO A 313 -3.64 0.07 -16.88
N LEU A 314 -3.52 1.36 -17.20
CA LEU A 314 -2.78 1.82 -18.39
C LEU A 314 -1.29 1.46 -18.29
N GLY A 315 -0.71 1.50 -17.08
CA GLY A 315 0.68 1.07 -16.85
C GLY A 315 0.91 -0.38 -17.24
N GLY A 316 -0.01 -1.29 -16.89
CA GLY A 316 0.01 -2.70 -17.30
C GLY A 316 -0.09 -2.84 -18.82
N LEU A 317 -1.06 -2.17 -19.46
CA LEU A 317 -1.24 -2.20 -20.92
C LEU A 317 -0.03 -1.64 -21.70
N ILE A 318 0.60 -0.59 -21.20
CA ILE A 318 1.85 -0.07 -21.77
C ILE A 318 2.97 -1.09 -21.63
N ALA A 319 3.10 -1.70 -20.44
CA ALA A 319 4.10 -2.71 -20.15
C ALA A 319 3.96 -3.96 -21.06
N ASP A 320 2.74 -4.38 -21.37
CA ASP A 320 2.46 -5.47 -22.30
C ASP A 320 2.92 -5.15 -23.74
N LYS A 321 2.81 -3.88 -24.16
CA LYS A 321 3.21 -3.45 -25.53
C LYS A 321 4.70 -3.19 -25.67
N VAL A 322 5.34 -2.54 -24.69
CA VAL A 322 6.73 -2.08 -24.81
C VAL A 322 7.72 -2.84 -23.92
N SER A 323 7.27 -3.75 -23.09
CA SER A 323 7.95 -4.45 -21.98
C SER A 323 7.91 -3.66 -20.67
N GLY A 324 7.58 -4.35 -19.56
CA GLY A 324 7.58 -3.77 -18.22
C GLY A 324 8.93 -3.17 -17.83
N VAL A 325 10.04 -3.77 -18.27
CA VAL A 325 11.40 -3.26 -18.02
C VAL A 325 11.62 -1.89 -18.64
N ARG A 326 11.21 -1.69 -19.90
CA ARG A 326 11.35 -0.38 -20.58
C ARG A 326 10.44 0.67 -19.94
N ALA A 327 9.18 0.30 -19.67
CA ALA A 327 8.23 1.20 -19.04
C ALA A 327 8.75 1.66 -17.67
N LEU A 328 9.18 0.73 -16.81
CA LEU A 328 9.72 1.06 -15.48
C LEU A 328 11.02 1.87 -15.55
N THR A 329 11.90 1.63 -16.53
CA THR A 329 13.11 2.44 -16.72
C THR A 329 12.75 3.91 -16.92
N VAL A 330 11.79 4.21 -17.80
CA VAL A 330 11.34 5.59 -18.05
C VAL A 330 10.64 6.19 -16.84
N LEU A 331 9.74 5.43 -16.22
CA LEU A 331 8.96 5.91 -15.09
C LEU A 331 9.82 6.20 -13.86
N LEU A 332 10.81 5.35 -13.55
CA LEU A 332 11.75 5.60 -12.43
C LEU A 332 12.63 6.83 -12.69
N ALA A 333 13.03 7.07 -13.93
CA ALA A 333 13.74 8.30 -14.30
C ALA A 333 12.85 9.54 -14.09
N ILE A 334 11.57 9.48 -14.49
CA ILE A 334 10.60 10.58 -14.28
C ILE A 334 10.40 10.82 -12.78
N ILE A 335 10.19 9.77 -11.97
CA ILE A 335 10.03 9.88 -10.52
C ILE A 335 11.26 10.54 -9.90
N SER A 336 12.45 10.02 -10.20
CA SER A 336 13.71 10.56 -9.66
C SER A 336 13.88 12.05 -10.04
N LEU A 337 13.67 12.39 -11.31
CA LEU A 337 13.83 13.76 -11.77
C LEU A 337 12.81 14.71 -11.13
N ALA A 338 11.54 14.32 -11.05
CA ALA A 338 10.49 15.14 -10.46
C ALA A 338 10.75 15.41 -8.96
N ASP A 339 11.17 14.39 -8.19
CA ASP A 339 11.52 14.56 -6.79
C ASP A 339 12.76 15.45 -6.60
N LEU A 340 13.80 15.26 -7.42
CA LEU A 340 15.01 16.08 -7.37
C LEU A 340 14.75 17.53 -7.77
N VAL A 341 13.88 17.76 -8.77
CA VAL A 341 13.44 19.12 -9.13
C VAL A 341 12.63 19.73 -8.00
N PHE A 342 11.72 18.98 -7.38
CA PHE A 342 10.96 19.46 -6.22
C PHE A 342 11.91 19.88 -5.09
N ALA A 343 12.92 19.06 -4.80
CA ALA A 343 13.93 19.33 -3.78
C ALA A 343 14.77 20.59 -4.11
N ALA A 344 15.20 20.74 -5.36
CA ALA A 344 16.10 21.83 -5.77
C ALA A 344 15.39 23.20 -5.81
N VAL A 345 14.14 23.22 -6.30
CA VAL A 345 13.43 24.48 -6.58
C VAL A 345 12.51 24.88 -5.43
N MET A 346 12.00 23.91 -4.64
CA MET A 346 10.92 24.13 -3.66
C MET A 346 9.79 24.97 -4.27
N PRO A 347 9.03 24.41 -5.20
CA PRO A 347 8.17 25.18 -6.12
C PRO A 347 7.03 25.90 -5.38
N THR A 348 6.45 26.89 -6.04
CA THR A 348 5.17 27.50 -5.64
C THR A 348 4.05 26.45 -5.62
N LEU A 349 2.90 26.75 -5.04
CA LEU A 349 1.76 25.82 -4.97
C LEU A 349 1.42 25.21 -6.35
N ALA A 350 1.30 26.03 -7.39
CA ALA A 350 0.94 25.54 -8.73
C ALA A 350 2.01 24.57 -9.29
N GLY A 351 3.29 24.95 -9.17
CA GLY A 351 4.41 24.09 -9.58
C GLY A 351 4.50 22.82 -8.74
N GLY A 352 4.26 22.91 -7.44
CA GLY A 352 4.24 21.77 -6.51
C GLY A 352 3.13 20.77 -6.84
N ILE A 353 1.91 21.25 -7.09
CA ILE A 353 0.80 20.38 -7.50
C ILE A 353 1.08 19.76 -8.87
N ALA A 354 1.65 20.49 -9.83
CA ALA A 354 2.02 19.95 -11.13
C ALA A 354 3.06 18.82 -11.01
N LEU A 355 4.12 18.99 -10.21
CA LEU A 355 5.12 17.95 -9.96
C LEU A 355 4.51 16.74 -9.20
N LEU A 356 3.65 16.98 -8.22
CA LEU A 356 2.93 15.90 -7.53
C LEU A 356 2.03 15.13 -8.49
N LEU A 357 1.33 15.78 -9.42
CA LEU A 357 0.55 15.09 -10.45
C LEU A 357 1.43 14.21 -11.35
N VAL A 358 2.59 14.71 -11.77
CA VAL A 358 3.58 13.90 -12.53
C VAL A 358 4.01 12.68 -11.72
N LEU A 359 4.32 12.86 -10.44
CA LEU A 359 4.69 11.76 -9.54
C LEU A 359 3.57 10.74 -9.41
N TYR A 360 2.33 11.16 -9.15
CA TYR A 360 1.21 10.23 -8.99
C TYR A 360 0.87 9.47 -10.28
N VAL A 361 0.97 10.11 -11.46
CA VAL A 361 0.86 9.43 -12.74
C VAL A 361 1.97 8.39 -12.89
N ALA A 362 3.22 8.76 -12.62
CA ALA A 362 4.36 7.84 -12.74
C ALA A 362 4.29 6.69 -11.72
N PHE A 363 3.85 6.94 -10.49
CA PHE A 363 3.58 5.90 -9.49
C PHE A 363 2.49 4.93 -9.96
N GLY A 364 1.36 5.45 -10.44
CA GLY A 364 0.25 4.63 -10.91
C GLY A 364 0.63 3.75 -12.10
N LEU A 365 1.24 4.32 -13.13
CA LEU A 365 1.75 3.57 -14.29
C LEU A 365 2.79 2.53 -13.86
N GLY A 366 3.72 2.89 -12.97
CA GLY A 366 4.76 2.02 -12.44
C GLY A 366 4.19 0.82 -11.66
N ASN A 367 3.12 1.05 -10.90
CA ASN A 367 2.41 -0.02 -10.19
C ASN A 367 1.87 -1.09 -11.15
N GLY A 368 1.25 -0.66 -12.25
CA GLY A 368 0.76 -1.57 -13.29
C GLY A 368 1.88 -2.32 -13.99
N ALA A 369 2.94 -1.59 -14.37
CA ALA A 369 4.08 -2.14 -15.10
C ALA A 369 4.88 -3.17 -14.25
N THR A 370 4.97 -2.97 -12.92
CA THR A 370 5.66 -3.92 -12.03
C THR A 370 4.95 -5.26 -11.99
N PHE A 371 3.63 -5.27 -11.87
CA PHE A 371 2.87 -6.53 -11.83
C PHE A 371 2.75 -7.25 -13.17
N GLN A 372 3.10 -6.61 -14.28
CA GLN A 372 3.32 -7.30 -15.55
C GLN A 372 4.58 -8.21 -15.50
N LEU A 373 5.64 -7.78 -14.80
CA LEU A 373 6.89 -8.55 -14.73
C LEU A 373 6.81 -9.75 -13.78
N VAL A 374 6.06 -9.66 -12.67
CA VAL A 374 6.02 -10.69 -11.63
C VAL A 374 5.63 -12.07 -12.14
N PRO A 375 4.52 -12.28 -12.89
CA PRO A 375 4.16 -13.60 -13.41
C PRO A 375 5.14 -14.12 -14.45
N HIS A 376 5.80 -13.25 -15.22
CA HIS A 376 6.79 -13.67 -16.21
C HIS A 376 8.04 -14.28 -15.56
N ARG A 377 8.50 -13.72 -14.46
CA ARG A 377 9.70 -14.21 -13.76
C ARG A 377 9.41 -15.37 -12.79
N TRP A 378 8.25 -15.37 -12.15
CA TRP A 378 7.88 -16.33 -11.11
C TRP A 378 6.55 -17.02 -11.40
N ALA A 379 6.38 -17.56 -12.62
CA ALA A 379 5.13 -18.15 -13.09
C ALA A 379 4.51 -19.17 -12.12
N GLY A 380 5.29 -20.08 -11.53
CA GLY A 380 4.79 -21.08 -10.57
C GLY A 380 4.63 -20.54 -9.13
N ARG A 381 5.04 -19.30 -8.84
CA ARG A 381 5.09 -18.71 -7.50
C ARG A 381 4.52 -17.28 -7.46
N THR A 382 3.71 -16.94 -8.45
CA THR A 382 3.17 -15.57 -8.65
C THR A 382 2.46 -15.04 -7.41
N GLY A 383 1.61 -15.85 -6.75
CA GLY A 383 0.87 -15.41 -5.56
C GLY A 383 1.79 -15.09 -4.37
N LEU A 384 2.81 -15.92 -4.14
CA LEU A 384 3.81 -15.70 -3.09
C LEU A 384 4.62 -14.43 -3.39
N MET A 385 5.07 -14.26 -4.62
CA MET A 385 5.82 -13.08 -5.05
C MET A 385 5.00 -11.81 -4.99
N SER A 386 3.74 -11.85 -5.39
CA SER A 386 2.84 -10.68 -5.27
C SER A 386 2.68 -10.23 -3.82
N GLY A 387 2.65 -11.17 -2.88
CA GLY A 387 2.62 -10.88 -1.44
C GLY A 387 3.90 -10.19 -0.96
N ILE A 388 5.07 -10.72 -1.32
CA ILE A 388 6.38 -10.17 -0.94
C ILE A 388 6.61 -8.79 -1.57
N VAL A 389 6.36 -8.65 -2.87
CA VAL A 389 6.49 -7.38 -3.60
C VAL A 389 5.51 -6.35 -3.04
N GLY A 390 4.27 -6.77 -2.74
CA GLY A 390 3.28 -5.91 -2.11
C GLY A 390 3.69 -5.42 -0.70
N ALA A 391 4.35 -6.28 0.09
CA ALA A 391 4.91 -5.90 1.38
C ALA A 391 6.06 -4.89 1.23
N ALA A 392 6.96 -5.13 0.29
CA ALA A 392 8.05 -4.19 0.00
C ALA A 392 7.54 -2.80 -0.40
N GLY A 393 6.47 -2.74 -1.21
CA GLY A 393 5.82 -1.47 -1.53
C GLY A 393 5.31 -0.73 -0.30
N GLY A 394 4.72 -1.45 0.66
CA GLY A 394 4.31 -0.84 1.94
C GLY A 394 5.51 -0.39 2.79
N ILE A 395 6.64 -1.10 2.78
CA ILE A 395 7.88 -0.67 3.44
C ILE A 395 8.37 0.65 2.84
N GLY A 396 8.41 0.76 1.51
CA GLY A 396 8.72 2.03 0.83
C GLY A 396 7.77 3.15 1.22
N GLY A 397 6.47 2.83 1.31
CA GLY A 397 5.42 3.76 1.74
C GLY A 397 5.54 4.22 3.19
N PHE A 398 6.14 3.43 4.06
CA PHE A 398 6.49 3.85 5.42
C PHE A 398 7.64 4.86 5.42
N TYR A 399 8.70 4.59 4.67
CA TYR A 399 9.88 5.47 4.71
C TYR A 399 9.60 6.87 4.20
N LEU A 400 8.70 7.05 3.21
CA LEU A 400 8.44 8.37 2.63
C LEU A 400 7.94 9.38 3.68
N PRO A 401 6.82 9.18 4.39
CA PRO A 401 6.36 10.14 5.40
C PRO A 401 7.33 10.31 6.57
N VAL A 402 8.03 9.23 6.97
CA VAL A 402 9.03 9.29 8.04
C VAL A 402 10.20 10.18 7.63
N VAL A 403 10.76 9.99 6.44
CA VAL A 403 11.89 10.79 5.94
C VAL A 403 11.46 12.24 5.73
N MET A 404 10.24 12.49 5.22
CA MET A 404 9.68 13.85 5.10
C MET A 404 9.56 14.54 6.47
N GLY A 405 9.04 13.82 7.48
CA GLY A 405 8.91 14.34 8.85
C GLY A 405 10.26 14.64 9.49
N ILE A 406 11.21 13.71 9.40
CA ILE A 406 12.58 13.86 9.92
C ILE A 406 13.30 15.03 9.21
N ALA A 407 13.18 15.15 7.89
CA ALA A 407 13.77 16.23 7.12
C ALA A 407 13.22 17.59 7.59
N LYS A 408 11.91 17.72 7.70
CA LYS A 408 11.26 18.94 8.19
C LYS A 408 11.69 19.31 9.61
N GLU A 409 11.79 18.33 10.50
CA GLU A 409 12.22 18.54 11.88
C GLU A 409 13.68 18.95 11.98
N SER A 410 14.57 18.34 11.16
CA SER A 410 16.01 18.55 11.25
C SER A 410 16.50 19.79 10.52
N THR A 411 15.86 20.18 9.41
CA THR A 411 16.34 21.24 8.50
C THR A 411 15.34 22.40 8.37
N GLY A 412 14.15 22.28 8.94
CA GLY A 412 13.06 23.24 8.71
C GLY A 412 12.44 23.16 7.31
N SER A 413 12.93 22.27 6.42
CA SER A 413 12.51 22.17 5.01
C SER A 413 12.20 20.72 4.62
N TYR A 414 11.43 20.55 3.54
CA TYR A 414 11.16 19.24 2.93
C TYR A 414 12.19 18.82 1.86
N GLN A 415 13.14 19.70 1.54
CA GLN A 415 14.14 19.47 0.49
C GLN A 415 14.85 18.13 0.62
N MET A 416 15.38 17.83 1.83
CA MET A 416 16.09 16.57 2.10
C MET A 416 15.17 15.35 1.94
N GLY A 417 13.89 15.49 2.25
CA GLY A 417 12.89 14.41 2.07
C GLY A 417 12.72 14.05 0.60
N PHE A 418 12.43 15.03 -0.24
CA PHE A 418 12.32 14.84 -1.69
C PHE A 418 13.65 14.38 -2.32
N ALA A 419 14.78 14.99 -1.92
CA ALA A 419 16.11 14.59 -2.42
C ALA A 419 16.42 13.12 -2.09
N THR A 420 16.12 12.66 -0.89
CA THR A 420 16.32 11.26 -0.46
C THR A 420 15.47 10.31 -1.28
N PHE A 421 14.17 10.63 -1.47
CA PHE A 421 13.28 9.76 -2.24
C PHE A 421 13.66 9.75 -3.74
N GLY A 422 14.03 10.91 -4.30
CA GLY A 422 14.55 11.01 -5.67
C GLY A 422 15.85 10.23 -5.87
N ALA A 423 16.76 10.25 -4.89
CA ALA A 423 17.98 9.43 -4.93
C ALA A 423 17.69 7.94 -4.87
N LEU A 424 16.74 7.50 -4.04
CA LEU A 424 16.30 6.09 -4.00
C LEU A 424 15.67 5.67 -5.32
N ALA A 425 14.88 6.53 -5.96
CA ALA A 425 14.32 6.29 -7.29
C ALA A 425 15.43 6.19 -8.35
N ALA A 426 16.48 7.02 -8.26
CA ALA A 426 17.67 6.91 -9.12
C ALA A 426 18.40 5.58 -8.91
N CYS A 427 18.55 5.11 -7.66
CA CYS A 427 19.11 3.79 -7.38
C CYS A 427 18.30 2.67 -8.01
N ALA A 428 16.95 2.73 -7.91
CA ALA A 428 16.06 1.77 -8.56
C ALA A 428 16.18 1.82 -10.10
N PHE A 429 16.28 3.02 -10.66
CA PHE A 429 16.55 3.21 -12.10
C PHE A 429 17.85 2.56 -12.53
N VAL A 430 18.96 2.80 -11.82
CA VAL A 430 20.25 2.19 -12.13
C VAL A 430 20.18 0.67 -12.01
N ALA A 431 19.53 0.14 -10.97
CA ALA A 431 19.36 -1.30 -10.78
C ALA A 431 18.61 -1.97 -11.94
N ILE A 432 17.51 -1.37 -12.41
CA ILE A 432 16.73 -1.94 -13.52
C ILE A 432 17.49 -1.84 -14.85
N VAL A 433 18.24 -0.75 -15.07
CA VAL A 433 19.10 -0.59 -16.25
C VAL A 433 20.21 -1.63 -16.28
N ALA A 434 20.86 -1.89 -15.14
CA ALA A 434 21.90 -2.91 -15.01
C ALA A 434 21.38 -4.33 -15.30
N LEU A 435 20.12 -4.62 -14.94
CA LEU A 435 19.48 -5.92 -15.18
C LEU A 435 18.64 -5.97 -16.47
N ARG A 436 18.65 -4.92 -17.27
CA ARG A 436 17.78 -4.80 -18.46
C ARG A 436 17.92 -5.98 -19.42
N ARG A 437 19.16 -6.41 -19.73
CA ARG A 437 19.40 -7.48 -20.70
C ARG A 437 18.81 -8.84 -20.23
N PRO A 438 19.17 -9.38 -19.05
CA PRO A 438 18.59 -10.64 -18.57
C PRO A 438 17.06 -10.55 -18.37
N TRP A 439 16.55 -9.41 -17.90
CA TRP A 439 15.11 -9.25 -17.66
C TRP A 439 14.29 -9.14 -18.94
N MET A 440 14.83 -8.57 -20.00
CA MET A 440 14.18 -8.59 -21.32
C MET A 440 14.19 -9.97 -21.94
N ALA A 441 15.25 -10.76 -21.74
CA ALA A 441 15.33 -12.11 -22.30
C ALA A 441 14.21 -13.03 -21.78
N TRP A 442 13.95 -13.06 -20.48
CA TRP A 442 12.87 -13.90 -19.96
C TRP A 442 11.46 -13.30 -20.19
N SER A 443 11.29 -12.00 -20.31
CA SER A 443 10.02 -11.41 -20.69
C SER A 443 9.65 -11.70 -22.17
N MET A 444 10.63 -11.83 -23.06
CA MET A 444 10.42 -12.21 -24.47
C MET A 444 10.16 -13.71 -24.64
N ASN A 445 10.84 -14.57 -23.87
CA ASN A 445 10.64 -16.02 -23.94
C ASN A 445 9.25 -16.45 -23.46
N ALA A 446 8.60 -15.70 -22.57
CA ALA A 446 7.23 -15.95 -22.15
C ALA A 446 6.22 -15.79 -23.30
N GLY A 447 6.48 -14.88 -24.26
CA GLY A 447 5.68 -14.74 -25.48
C GLY A 447 5.73 -15.95 -26.41
N VAL A 448 6.88 -16.63 -26.46
CA VAL A 448 7.07 -17.84 -27.28
C VAL A 448 6.35 -19.05 -26.68
N ILE A 449 6.32 -19.16 -25.34
CA ILE A 449 5.63 -20.25 -24.63
C ILE A 449 4.10 -20.13 -24.83
N HIS A 450 3.55 -18.94 -24.86
CA HIS A 450 2.13 -18.73 -25.15
C HIS A 450 1.74 -18.99 -26.61
N ALA A 451 2.64 -18.79 -27.57
CA ALA A 451 2.39 -19.09 -28.98
C ALA A 451 2.33 -20.59 -29.23
N HIS A 452 3.16 -21.41 -28.56
CA HIS A 452 3.12 -22.88 -28.68
C HIS A 452 2.02 -23.57 -27.84
N ALA A 453 1.38 -22.87 -26.92
CA ALA A 453 0.24 -23.42 -26.15
C ALA A 453 -1.12 -23.17 -26.83
N THR A 454 -1.13 -22.46 -27.96
CA THR A 454 -2.33 -22.12 -28.76
C THR A 454 -2.36 -22.83 -30.13
N GLU A 455 -1.35 -23.65 -30.48
CA GLU A 455 -1.37 -24.67 -31.53
C GLU A 455 -1.71 -26.03 -30.93
#